data_e49c0d0d3dc11b4a1a5fa80137f4acf2
#
_entry.id   e49c0d0d3dc11b4a1a5fa80137f4acf2
#
_cell.length_a   1.000
_cell.length_b   1.000
_cell.length_c   1.000
_cell.angle_alpha   90.00
_cell.angle_beta   90.00
_cell.angle_gamma   90.00
#
_symmetry.space_group_name_H-M   'P 1'
#
loop_
_entity.id
_entity.type
_entity.pdbx_description
1 polymer ?
#
loop_
_entity_poly.entity_id
_entity_poly.type
_entity_poly.pdbx_seq_one_letter_code
_entity_poly.pdbx_strand_id
1 'polypeptide(L)'
;WTIGYQCRFDKGREWLSPFTRDVLARWAEADVGRVFFVCPNFAVDCLETLYDIEHELKPFYFDQIRKAGREPREGAFTYVPCLDRSRAHVRVLADVLRTPLEGGR
;
A
#
# COMPACT_ATOMS: atom_id res chain seq x y z
N TRP A 1 10.66 -4.19 6.78
CA TRP A 1 9.60 -4.08 5.75
C TRP A 1 9.13 -5.46 5.29
N THR A 2 7.98 -5.51 4.67
CA THR A 2 7.45 -6.70 3.99
C THR A 2 6.61 -6.30 2.81
N ILE A 3 6.32 -7.25 1.92
CA ILE A 3 5.38 -7.11 0.83
C ILE A 3 4.08 -7.80 1.23
N GLY A 4 2.95 -7.15 0.96
CA GLY A 4 1.61 -7.72 1.09
C GLY A 4 0.82 -7.51 -0.20
N TYR A 5 0.03 -8.50 -0.59
CA TYR A 5 -0.85 -8.42 -1.74
C TYR A 5 -2.25 -8.01 -1.27
N GLN A 6 -2.83 -7.00 -1.91
CA GLN A 6 -4.00 -6.30 -1.39
C GLN A 6 -5.24 -7.19 -1.31
N CYS A 7 -5.59 -7.86 -2.39
CA CYS A 7 -6.81 -8.70 -2.43
C CYS A 7 -6.69 -9.83 -3.45
N ARG A 8 -7.70 -10.69 -3.44
CA ARG A 8 -7.98 -11.64 -4.51
C ARG A 8 -8.97 -11.00 -5.46
N PHE A 9 -8.60 -10.81 -6.70
CA PHE A 9 -9.49 -10.26 -7.71
C PHE A 9 -10.62 -11.27 -8.06
N ASP A 10 -10.29 -12.54 -8.13
CA ASP A 10 -11.25 -13.62 -8.31
C ASP A 10 -10.93 -14.84 -7.42
N LYS A 11 -11.88 -15.76 -7.30
CA LYS A 11 -11.72 -16.99 -6.52
C LYS A 11 -11.24 -18.19 -7.34
N GLY A 12 -11.07 -18.01 -8.64
CA GLY A 12 -10.81 -19.11 -9.58
C GLY A 12 -9.34 -19.49 -9.76
N ARG A 13 -8.43 -18.75 -9.13
CA ARG A 13 -6.98 -18.98 -9.25
C ARG A 13 -6.26 -18.82 -7.93
N GLU A 14 -5.05 -19.38 -7.86
CA GLU A 14 -4.13 -19.14 -6.74
C GLU A 14 -3.48 -17.76 -6.89
N TRP A 15 -3.54 -16.98 -5.84
CA TRP A 15 -2.97 -15.63 -5.77
C TRP A 15 -1.70 -15.60 -4.94
N LEU A 16 -0.81 -14.68 -5.25
CA LEU A 16 0.39 -14.44 -4.47
C LEU A 16 0.06 -14.05 -3.02
N SER A 17 0.89 -14.48 -2.11
CA SER A 17 0.77 -14.20 -0.67
C SER A 17 2.11 -13.70 -0.10
N PRO A 18 2.12 -13.12 1.10
CA PRO A 18 1.02 -12.98 2.05
C PRO A 18 0.02 -11.90 1.64
N PHE A 19 -1.24 -12.05 2.05
CA PHE A 19 -2.21 -10.97 1.90
C PHE A 19 -1.95 -9.86 2.92
N THR A 20 -2.21 -8.62 2.52
CA THR A 20 -2.01 -7.44 3.36
C THR A 20 -2.76 -7.54 4.68
N ARG A 21 -3.99 -8.06 4.69
CA ARG A 21 -4.76 -8.26 5.93
C ARG A 21 -4.07 -9.22 6.89
N ASP A 22 -3.48 -10.31 6.39
CA ASP A 22 -2.78 -11.27 7.24
C ASP A 22 -1.50 -10.68 7.83
N VAL A 23 -0.80 -9.83 7.06
CA VAL A 23 0.37 -9.09 7.54
C VAL A 23 -0.04 -8.13 8.65
N LEU A 24 -1.08 -7.32 8.43
CA LEU A 24 -1.55 -6.33 9.39
C LEU A 24 -2.05 -6.99 10.68
N ALA A 25 -2.76 -8.12 10.59
CA ALA A 25 -3.21 -8.87 11.77
C ALA A 25 -2.00 -9.33 12.62
N ARG A 26 -1.01 -9.96 12.00
CA ARG A 26 0.22 -10.39 12.69
C ARG A 26 0.99 -9.22 13.30
N TRP A 27 1.04 -8.08 12.62
CA TRP A 27 1.72 -6.90 13.13
C TRP A 27 0.96 -6.25 14.29
N ALA A 28 -0.37 -6.30 14.27
CA ALA A 28 -1.18 -5.88 15.41
C ALA A 28 -0.90 -6.77 16.64
N GLU A 29 -0.84 -8.10 16.48
CA GLU A 29 -0.50 -9.02 17.55
C GLU A 29 0.92 -8.78 18.10
N ALA A 30 1.89 -8.53 17.22
CA ALA A 30 3.29 -8.29 17.56
C ALA A 30 3.57 -6.87 18.11
N ASP A 31 2.54 -6.04 18.32
CA ASP A 31 2.66 -4.65 18.79
C ASP A 31 3.57 -3.78 17.92
N VAL A 32 3.50 -3.91 16.61
CA VAL A 32 4.20 -3.01 15.70
C VAL A 32 3.62 -1.60 15.85
N GLY A 33 4.39 -0.69 16.42
CA GLY A 33 3.90 0.62 16.86
C GLY A 33 3.51 1.58 15.75
N ARG A 34 4.12 1.46 14.55
CA ARG A 34 3.84 2.30 13.38
C ARG A 34 3.96 1.51 12.09
N VAL A 35 2.97 1.67 11.22
CA VAL A 35 2.95 1.10 9.87
C VAL A 35 2.93 2.23 8.86
N PHE A 36 3.88 2.23 7.93
CA PHE A 36 3.86 3.05 6.72
C PHE A 36 3.43 2.17 5.56
N PHE A 37 2.33 2.52 4.93
CA PHE A 37 1.74 1.76 3.84
C PHE A 37 2.03 2.46 2.51
N VAL A 38 2.69 1.75 1.60
CA VAL A 38 3.09 2.26 0.27
C VAL A 38 2.55 1.34 -0.80
N CYS A 39 2.05 1.89 -1.89
CA CYS A 39 1.54 1.16 -3.06
C CYS A 39 2.44 1.39 -4.28
N PRO A 40 3.62 0.75 -4.37
CA PRO A 40 4.59 1.06 -5.42
C PRO A 40 4.14 0.67 -6.83
N ASN A 41 3.12 -0.19 -6.96
CA ASN A 41 2.56 -0.59 -8.25
C ASN A 41 1.58 0.45 -8.84
N PHE A 42 1.21 1.46 -8.07
CA PHE A 42 0.32 2.52 -8.49
C PHE A 42 1.11 3.82 -8.70
N ALA A 43 1.12 4.30 -9.94
CA ALA A 43 1.77 5.57 -10.28
C ALA A 43 0.94 6.77 -9.80
N VAL A 44 -0.38 6.60 -9.73
CA VAL A 44 -1.35 7.61 -9.29
C VAL A 44 -2.30 6.99 -8.27
N ASP A 45 -2.84 7.82 -7.38
CA ASP A 45 -3.86 7.40 -6.45
C ASP A 45 -5.18 7.07 -7.17
N CYS A 46 -5.83 6.03 -6.72
CA CYS A 46 -7.08 5.51 -7.28
C CYS A 46 -7.98 4.97 -6.16
N LEU A 47 -9.07 4.34 -6.51
CA LEU A 47 -10.01 3.78 -5.53
C LEU A 47 -9.31 2.75 -4.63
N GLU A 48 -8.50 1.87 -5.22
CA GLU A 48 -7.77 0.81 -4.52
C GLU A 48 -6.72 1.34 -3.55
N THR A 49 -6.18 2.54 -3.78
CA THR A 49 -5.20 3.14 -2.88
C THR A 49 -5.85 4.06 -1.85
N LEU A 50 -6.84 4.84 -2.23
CA LEU A 50 -7.48 5.80 -1.33
C LEU A 50 -8.57 5.15 -0.48
N TYR A 51 -9.51 4.43 -1.11
CA TYR A 51 -10.63 3.86 -0.40
C TYR A 51 -10.23 2.59 0.37
N ASP A 52 -9.68 1.59 -0.30
CA ASP A 52 -9.39 0.30 0.33
C ASP A 52 -8.38 0.45 1.47
N ILE A 53 -7.40 1.35 1.34
CA ILE A 53 -6.39 1.54 2.38
C ILE A 53 -6.93 2.35 3.55
N GLU A 54 -7.51 3.52 3.31
CA GLU A 54 -7.96 4.41 4.38
C GLU A 54 -9.28 3.95 5.03
N HIS A 55 -10.20 3.38 4.25
CA HIS A 55 -11.53 3.02 4.73
C HIS A 55 -11.73 1.53 5.03
N GLU A 56 -10.84 0.65 4.56
CA GLU A 56 -10.91 -0.77 4.87
C GLU A 56 -9.71 -1.28 5.67
N LEU A 57 -8.48 -1.12 5.16
CA LEU A 57 -7.29 -1.70 5.79
C LEU A 57 -6.90 -1.00 7.08
N LYS A 58 -6.96 0.32 7.14
CA LYS A 58 -6.65 1.08 8.35
C LYS A 58 -7.64 0.82 9.49
N PRO A 59 -8.97 0.88 9.29
CA PRO A 59 -9.92 0.47 10.32
C PRO A 59 -9.76 -0.99 10.74
N PHE A 60 -9.51 -1.88 9.78
CA PHE A 60 -9.21 -3.28 10.07
C PHE A 60 -7.99 -3.42 10.99
N TYR A 61 -6.88 -2.74 10.69
CA TYR A 61 -5.67 -2.77 11.52
C TYR A 61 -5.93 -2.27 12.95
N PHE A 62 -6.67 -1.18 13.09
CA PHE A 62 -7.05 -0.65 14.39
C PHE A 62 -7.95 -1.60 15.18
N ASP A 63 -8.85 -2.30 14.49
CA ASP A 63 -9.67 -3.33 15.11
C ASP A 63 -8.83 -4.53 15.60
N GLN A 64 -7.83 -4.96 14.84
CA GLN A 64 -6.90 -6.01 15.29
C GLN A 64 -6.07 -5.58 16.51
N ILE A 65 -5.63 -4.32 16.58
CA ILE A 65 -4.94 -3.77 17.76
C ILE A 65 -5.85 -3.85 19.00
N ARG A 66 -7.14 -3.46 18.85
CA ARG A 66 -8.12 -3.53 19.96
C ARG A 66 -8.40 -4.98 20.38
N LYS A 67 -8.55 -5.89 19.44
CA LYS A 67 -8.69 -7.34 19.71
C LYS A 67 -7.49 -7.91 20.46
N ALA A 68 -6.30 -7.38 20.24
CA ALA A 68 -5.09 -7.71 20.99
C ALA A 68 -5.00 -7.00 22.37
N GLY A 69 -6.09 -6.34 22.84
CA GLY A 69 -6.17 -5.70 24.15
C GLY A 69 -5.45 -4.35 24.25
N ARG A 70 -5.25 -3.66 23.13
CA ARG A 70 -4.53 -2.37 23.07
C ARG A 70 -5.37 -1.31 22.35
N GLU A 71 -4.99 -0.04 22.52
CA GLU A 71 -5.56 1.07 21.76
C GLU A 71 -4.59 1.51 20.66
N PRO A 72 -5.10 1.81 19.46
CA PRO A 72 -4.27 2.36 18.37
C PRO A 72 -3.63 3.68 18.80
N ARG A 73 -2.32 3.79 18.66
CA ARG A 73 -1.58 5.03 18.95
C ARG A 73 -1.78 6.02 17.80
N GLU A 74 -1.61 7.31 18.10
CA GLU A 74 -1.55 8.34 17.06
C GLU A 74 -0.44 8.01 16.06
N GLY A 75 -0.75 8.08 14.77
CA GLY A 75 0.20 7.73 13.71
C GLY A 75 0.51 6.22 13.59
N ALA A 76 -0.26 5.34 14.25
CA ALA A 76 -0.06 3.89 14.15
C ALA A 76 -0.17 3.36 12.70
N PHE A 77 -0.92 4.04 11.85
CA PHE A 77 -1.05 3.71 10.44
C PHE A 77 -0.97 4.98 9.59
N THR A 78 -0.03 5.02 8.66
CA THR A 78 0.16 6.13 7.73
C THR A 78 0.19 5.60 6.31
N TYR A 79 -0.76 6.03 5.48
CA TYR A 79 -0.69 5.82 4.05
C TYR A 79 0.26 6.86 3.42
N VAL A 80 1.18 6.41 2.60
CA VAL A 80 2.06 7.27 1.80
C VAL A 80 1.44 7.41 0.41
N PRO A 81 0.96 8.59 0.02
CA PRO A 81 0.31 8.80 -1.27
C PRO A 81 1.18 8.39 -2.45
N CYS A 82 0.54 7.99 -3.54
CA CYS A 82 1.21 7.74 -4.80
C CYS A 82 1.87 9.00 -5.35
N LEU A 83 2.72 8.85 -6.35
CA LEU A 83 3.51 9.97 -6.89
C LEU A 83 2.66 10.99 -7.65
N ASP A 84 1.53 10.57 -8.22
CA ASP A 84 0.57 11.39 -8.95
C ASP A 84 1.23 12.37 -9.94
N ARG A 85 0.83 13.64 -9.89
CA ARG A 85 1.39 14.74 -10.69
C ARG A 85 2.58 15.44 -10.04
N SER A 86 3.29 14.78 -9.13
CA SER A 86 4.48 15.39 -8.51
C SER A 86 5.53 15.73 -9.57
N ARG A 87 6.27 16.82 -9.36
CA ARG A 87 7.34 17.23 -10.29
C ARG A 87 8.40 16.14 -10.47
N ALA A 88 8.69 15.38 -9.42
CA ALA A 88 9.64 14.28 -9.48
C ALA A 88 9.14 13.18 -10.41
N HIS A 89 7.86 12.79 -10.28
CA HIS A 89 7.24 11.77 -11.15
C HIS A 89 7.21 12.21 -12.61
N VAL A 90 6.81 13.45 -12.88
CA VAL A 90 6.80 14.01 -14.25
C VAL A 90 8.19 13.98 -14.88
N ARG A 91 9.24 14.30 -14.12
CA ARG A 91 10.63 14.21 -14.60
C ARG A 91 11.01 12.78 -14.95
N VAL A 92 10.76 11.83 -14.05
CA VAL A 92 11.04 10.41 -14.29
C VAL A 92 10.33 9.91 -15.54
N LEU A 93 9.05 10.21 -15.70
CA LEU A 93 8.29 9.82 -16.90
C LEU A 93 8.85 10.46 -18.17
N ALA A 94 9.21 11.75 -18.12
CA ALA A 94 9.83 12.44 -19.24
C ALA A 94 11.17 11.79 -19.64
N ASP A 95 12.00 11.43 -18.68
CA ASP A 95 13.30 10.80 -18.92
C ASP A 95 13.13 9.38 -19.51
N VAL A 96 12.20 8.59 -18.97
CA VAL A 96 11.85 7.26 -19.51
C VAL A 96 11.36 7.35 -20.96
N LEU A 97 10.55 8.36 -21.29
CA LEU A 97 10.03 8.55 -22.65
C LEU A 97 11.07 9.09 -23.63
N ARG A 98 12.02 9.91 -23.19
CA ARG A 98 13.10 10.40 -24.05
C ARG A 98 14.03 9.31 -24.52
N THR A 99 14.40 8.38 -23.64
CA THR A 99 15.36 7.32 -23.94
C THR A 99 14.99 6.51 -25.19
N PRO A 100 13.75 6.03 -25.40
CA PRO A 100 13.36 5.38 -26.64
C PRO A 100 13.30 6.31 -27.86
N LEU A 101 12.96 7.59 -27.68
CA LEU A 101 12.86 8.57 -28.77
C LEU A 101 14.22 8.96 -29.31
N GLU A 102 15.24 9.05 -28.46
CA GLU A 102 16.62 9.37 -28.83
C GLU A 102 17.38 8.14 -29.37
N GLY A 103 17.02 6.92 -28.93
CA GLY A 103 17.60 5.64 -29.36
C GLY A 103 16.93 4.97 -30.55
N GLY A 104 15.84 5.55 -31.05
CA GLY A 104 15.04 4.99 -32.14
C GLY A 104 15.70 5.19 -33.52
N ARG A 105 16.54 4.28 -33.92
CA ARG A 105 16.78 3.94 -35.36
C ARG A 105 16.39 2.51 -35.58
#